data_39fe990cbef774960cb9c9c878833129
#
_entry.id   39fe990cbef774960cb9c9c878833129
#
_cell.length_a   1.000
_cell.length_b   1.000
_cell.length_c   1.000
_cell.angle_alpha   90.00
_cell.angle_beta   90.00
_cell.angle_gamma   90.00
#
_symmetry.space_group_name_H-M   'P 1'
#
loop_
_entity.id
_entity.type
_entity.pdbx_description
1 polymer ?
#
loop_
_entity_poly.entity_id
_entity_poly.type
_entity_poly.pdbx_seq_one_letter_code
_entity_poly.pdbx_strand_id
1 'polypeptide(L)'
;IIYLGYGAGLAVFMFSGFVKSIPIEIEEAAMIDGCTPIQTFFKVVLPVMKPTCVTVAILETMWIWNDYLLPFMVIGNGEIRTMTLELYFAKMKAGVYGNPWELIFPSVLVTIIPIIIVFLFLQKYIMKGVVDGAVKQ
;
A
#
# COMPACT_ATOMS: atom_id res chain seq x y z
N ILE A 1 -13.30 1.77 -5.92
CA ILE A 1 -12.99 2.42 -7.22
C ILE A 1 -12.18 3.70 -6.99
N ILE A 2 -12.56 4.61 -6.06
CA ILE A 2 -11.88 5.90 -5.86
C ILE A 2 -10.40 5.70 -5.47
N TYR A 3 -10.09 4.78 -4.57
CA TYR A 3 -8.72 4.47 -4.18
C TYR A 3 -7.86 3.90 -5.32
N LEU A 4 -8.46 3.22 -6.31
CA LEU A 4 -7.73 2.80 -7.51
C LEU A 4 -7.18 3.99 -8.31
N GLY A 5 -7.96 5.06 -8.44
CA GLY A 5 -7.49 6.28 -9.10
C GLY A 5 -6.46 7.05 -8.27
N TYR A 6 -6.68 7.12 -6.98
CA TYR A 6 -5.85 7.91 -6.07
C TYR A 6 -4.47 7.24 -5.82
N GLY A 7 -4.42 5.91 -5.65
CA GLY A 7 -3.17 5.16 -5.46
C GLY A 7 -2.39 4.89 -6.76
N ALA A 8 -3.03 4.99 -7.92
CA ALA A 8 -2.41 4.68 -9.20
C ALA A 8 -1.11 5.47 -9.46
N GLY A 9 -1.02 6.72 -8.99
CA GLY A 9 0.17 7.55 -9.20
C GLY A 9 1.44 6.95 -8.58
N LEU A 10 1.36 6.54 -7.31
CA LEU A 10 2.47 5.89 -6.61
C LEU A 10 2.80 4.52 -7.24
N ALA A 11 1.78 3.72 -7.52
CA ALA A 11 1.96 2.41 -8.12
C ALA A 11 2.65 2.50 -9.49
N VAL A 12 2.18 3.38 -10.38
CA VAL A 12 2.79 3.59 -11.71
C VAL A 12 4.22 4.08 -11.58
N PHE A 13 4.51 5.02 -10.68
CA PHE A 13 5.87 5.51 -10.44
C PHE A 13 6.80 4.37 -10.00
N MET A 14 6.41 3.58 -9.01
CA MET A 14 7.20 2.48 -8.48
C MET A 14 7.43 1.39 -9.53
N PHE A 15 6.37 0.97 -10.22
CA PHE A 15 6.47 -0.07 -11.24
C PHE A 15 7.28 0.39 -12.45
N SER A 16 7.09 1.61 -12.94
CA SER A 16 7.85 2.13 -14.08
C SER A 16 9.34 2.26 -13.76
N GLY A 17 9.68 2.67 -12.53
CA GLY A 17 11.06 2.72 -12.07
C GLY A 17 11.71 1.34 -12.04
N PHE A 18 11.00 0.35 -11.49
CA PHE A 18 11.53 -1.01 -11.40
C PHE A 18 11.64 -1.70 -12.78
N VAL A 19 10.62 -1.60 -13.63
CA VAL A 19 10.65 -2.20 -14.98
C VAL A 19 11.85 -1.70 -15.78
N LYS A 20 12.17 -0.41 -15.70
CA LYS A 20 13.35 0.17 -16.37
C LYS A 20 14.68 -0.38 -15.83
N SER A 21 14.71 -0.95 -14.64
CA SER A 21 15.92 -1.56 -14.06
C SER A 21 16.11 -3.03 -14.46
N ILE A 22 15.11 -3.67 -15.07
CA ILE A 22 15.22 -5.05 -15.55
C ILE A 22 16.10 -5.06 -16.81
N PRO A 23 17.17 -5.87 -16.84
CA PRO A 23 17.99 -6.02 -18.04
C PRO A 23 17.16 -6.56 -19.21
N ILE A 24 17.31 -5.94 -20.38
CA ILE A 24 16.53 -6.31 -21.57
C ILE A 24 16.85 -7.74 -22.04
N GLU A 25 18.05 -8.22 -21.73
CA GLU A 25 18.52 -9.56 -22.05
C GLU A 25 17.63 -10.67 -21.48
N ILE A 26 16.95 -10.38 -20.36
CA ILE A 26 16.02 -11.33 -19.73
C ILE A 26 14.76 -11.49 -20.60
N GLU A 27 14.26 -10.38 -21.16
CA GLU A 27 13.10 -10.41 -22.05
C GLU A 27 13.47 -11.03 -23.41
N GLU A 28 14.64 -10.69 -23.94
CA GLU A 28 15.16 -11.26 -25.20
C GLU A 28 15.37 -12.78 -25.09
N ALA A 29 15.95 -13.25 -23.97
CA ALA A 29 16.10 -14.68 -23.72
C ALA A 29 14.74 -15.42 -23.71
N ALA A 30 13.75 -14.84 -23.06
CA ALA A 30 12.40 -15.43 -23.02
C ALA A 30 11.74 -15.48 -24.42
N MET A 31 12.00 -14.47 -25.28
CA MET A 31 11.50 -14.46 -26.65
C MET A 31 12.23 -15.51 -27.52
N ILE A 32 13.54 -15.70 -27.32
CA ILE A 32 14.32 -16.76 -27.99
C ILE A 32 13.79 -18.13 -27.60
N ASP A 33 13.38 -18.32 -26.33
CA ASP A 33 12.73 -19.54 -25.82
C ASP A 33 11.29 -19.72 -26.35
N GLY A 34 10.82 -18.85 -27.25
CA GLY A 34 9.52 -18.94 -27.90
C GLY A 34 8.35 -18.35 -27.11
N CYS A 35 8.60 -17.56 -26.09
CA CYS A 35 7.55 -16.86 -25.36
C CYS A 35 6.99 -15.70 -26.19
N THR A 36 5.67 -15.56 -26.22
CA THR A 36 5.05 -14.32 -26.72
C THR A 36 5.26 -13.17 -25.73
N PRO A 37 5.15 -11.89 -26.12
CA PRO A 37 5.33 -10.75 -25.21
C PRO A 37 4.44 -10.83 -23.96
N ILE A 38 3.20 -11.30 -24.11
CA ILE A 38 2.29 -11.50 -22.99
C ILE A 38 2.79 -12.61 -22.06
N GLN A 39 3.28 -13.73 -22.62
CA GLN A 39 3.87 -14.81 -21.83
C GLN A 39 5.15 -14.37 -21.13
N THR A 40 6.01 -13.60 -21.78
CA THR A 40 7.21 -12.99 -21.17
C THR A 40 6.83 -12.13 -19.98
N PHE A 41 5.81 -11.28 -20.12
CA PHE A 41 5.35 -10.46 -19.00
C PHE A 41 4.89 -11.33 -17.80
N PHE A 42 3.98 -12.28 -18.00
CA PHE A 42 3.42 -13.04 -16.87
C PHE A 42 4.38 -14.10 -16.30
N LYS A 43 5.23 -14.71 -17.13
CA LYS A 43 6.12 -15.81 -16.70
C LYS A 43 7.49 -15.34 -16.22
N VAL A 44 7.96 -14.19 -16.70
CA VAL A 44 9.33 -13.71 -16.44
C VAL A 44 9.28 -12.37 -15.69
N VAL A 45 8.72 -11.32 -16.30
CA VAL A 45 8.76 -9.97 -15.75
C VAL A 45 7.99 -9.86 -14.42
N LEU A 46 6.75 -10.32 -14.39
CA LEU A 46 5.89 -10.22 -13.20
C LEU A 46 6.46 -10.98 -11.98
N PRO A 47 7.00 -12.19 -12.10
CA PRO A 47 7.70 -12.87 -11.00
C PRO A 47 8.92 -12.12 -10.49
N VAL A 48 9.71 -11.51 -11.38
CA VAL A 48 10.86 -10.67 -11.01
C VAL A 48 10.41 -9.41 -10.28
N MET A 49 9.26 -8.83 -10.66
CA MET A 49 8.65 -7.65 -10.02
C MET A 49 7.99 -7.95 -8.67
N LYS A 50 7.89 -9.20 -8.25
CA LYS A 50 7.17 -9.60 -7.02
C LYS A 50 7.58 -8.81 -5.76
N PRO A 51 8.86 -8.52 -5.48
CA PRO A 51 9.24 -7.68 -4.36
C PRO A 51 8.65 -6.27 -4.43
N THR A 52 8.68 -5.65 -5.62
CA THR A 52 8.10 -4.32 -5.86
C THR A 52 6.57 -4.33 -5.69
N CYS A 53 5.88 -5.36 -6.18
CA CYS A 53 4.44 -5.53 -5.97
C CYS A 53 4.09 -5.57 -4.49
N VAL A 54 4.87 -6.32 -3.69
CA VAL A 54 4.66 -6.40 -2.24
C VAL A 54 4.91 -5.04 -1.58
N THR A 55 5.97 -4.34 -1.97
CA THR A 55 6.29 -3.00 -1.42
C THR A 55 5.17 -2.00 -1.72
N VAL A 56 4.70 -1.94 -2.97
CA VAL A 56 3.57 -1.08 -3.36
C VAL A 56 2.32 -1.44 -2.57
N ALA A 57 1.99 -2.72 -2.45
CA ALA A 57 0.84 -3.18 -1.69
C ALA A 57 0.89 -2.78 -0.21
N ILE A 58 2.08 -2.83 0.41
CA ILE A 58 2.28 -2.38 1.80
C ILE A 58 2.05 -0.87 1.92
N LEU A 59 2.71 -0.08 1.07
CA LEU A 59 2.60 1.38 1.11
C LEU A 59 1.16 1.84 0.88
N GLU A 60 0.48 1.30 -0.12
CA GLU A 60 -0.92 1.59 -0.41
C GLU A 60 -1.84 1.17 0.75
N THR A 61 -1.63 -0.01 1.31
CA THR A 61 -2.43 -0.49 2.45
C THR A 61 -2.27 0.42 3.66
N MET A 62 -1.04 0.80 4.01
CA MET A 62 -0.79 1.71 5.13
C MET A 62 -1.40 3.08 4.90
N TRP A 63 -1.34 3.57 3.68
CA TRP A 63 -1.86 4.87 3.32
C TRP A 63 -3.39 4.91 3.33
N ILE A 64 -4.04 3.94 2.68
CA ILE A 64 -5.49 3.78 2.68
C ILE A 64 -6.04 3.58 4.09
N TRP A 65 -5.33 2.80 4.92
CA TRP A 65 -5.74 2.56 6.32
C TRP A 65 -5.74 3.83 7.16
N ASN A 66 -4.75 4.70 6.97
CA ASN A 66 -4.63 5.95 7.72
C ASN A 66 -5.48 7.09 7.16
N ASP A 67 -6.10 6.91 5.99
CA ASP A 67 -6.90 7.94 5.35
C ASP A 67 -8.26 8.11 6.06
N TYR A 68 -8.53 9.34 6.45
CA TYR A 68 -9.84 9.75 6.95
C TYR A 68 -10.53 10.75 6.02
N LEU A 69 -9.74 11.49 5.21
CA LEU A 69 -10.24 12.60 4.43
C LEU A 69 -11.16 12.14 3.29
N LEU A 70 -10.70 11.16 2.52
CA LEU A 70 -11.47 10.63 1.41
C LEU A 70 -12.77 9.94 1.90
N PRO A 71 -12.73 9.05 2.93
CA PRO A 71 -13.95 8.53 3.54
C PRO A 71 -14.87 9.64 4.08
N PHE A 72 -14.31 10.69 4.67
CA PHE A 72 -15.09 11.83 5.15
C PHE A 72 -15.84 12.52 4.00
N MET A 73 -15.17 12.78 2.88
CA MET A 73 -15.76 13.44 1.72
C MET A 73 -16.82 12.60 1.00
N VAL A 74 -16.66 11.27 0.99
CA VAL A 74 -17.51 10.34 0.24
C VAL A 74 -18.68 9.82 1.08
N ILE A 75 -18.40 9.43 2.32
CA ILE A 75 -19.38 8.81 3.22
C ILE A 75 -20.05 9.88 4.12
N GLY A 76 -19.28 10.90 4.50
CA GLY A 76 -19.77 11.98 5.37
C GLY A 76 -20.32 11.44 6.68
N ASN A 77 -21.58 11.82 6.99
CA ASN A 77 -22.29 11.40 8.19
C ASN A 77 -23.06 10.07 8.05
N GLY A 78 -22.71 9.23 7.05
CA GLY A 78 -23.34 7.93 6.85
C GLY A 78 -23.23 7.00 8.08
N GLU A 79 -24.06 5.97 8.10
CA GLU A 79 -24.09 4.99 9.19
C GLU A 79 -22.85 4.09 9.23
N ILE A 80 -22.28 3.79 8.05
CA ILE A 80 -21.08 2.96 7.93
C ILE A 80 -19.87 3.88 7.76
N ARG A 81 -18.89 3.75 8.68
CA ARG A 81 -17.67 4.58 8.67
C ARG A 81 -16.43 3.71 8.80
N THR A 82 -15.30 4.22 8.29
CA THR A 82 -13.99 3.62 8.57
C THR A 82 -13.57 3.90 10.01
N MET A 83 -12.68 3.06 10.56
CA MET A 83 -12.20 3.24 11.95
C MET A 83 -11.51 4.58 12.15
N THR A 84 -10.72 5.03 11.18
CA THR A 84 -10.04 6.34 11.20
C THR A 84 -11.02 7.49 11.14
N LEU A 85 -12.09 7.36 10.35
CA LEU A 85 -13.14 8.36 10.27
C LEU A 85 -13.96 8.43 11.57
N GLU A 86 -14.28 7.31 12.20
CA GLU A 86 -14.98 7.27 13.47
C GLU A 86 -14.15 7.90 14.60
N LEU A 87 -12.83 7.61 14.62
CA LEU A 87 -11.90 8.26 15.55
C LEU A 87 -11.85 9.79 15.36
N TYR A 88 -11.89 10.25 14.10
CA TYR A 88 -11.95 11.68 13.80
C TYR A 88 -13.22 12.33 14.34
N PHE A 89 -14.40 11.71 14.14
CA PHE A 89 -15.67 12.22 14.68
C PHE A 89 -15.73 12.16 16.20
N ALA A 90 -15.20 11.12 16.81
CA ALA A 90 -15.10 11.02 18.28
C ALA A 90 -14.29 12.19 18.85
N LYS A 91 -13.15 12.52 18.22
CA LYS A 91 -12.32 13.66 18.59
C LYS A 91 -13.05 15.01 18.40
N MET A 92 -13.78 15.19 17.31
CA MET A 92 -14.53 16.41 17.06
C MET A 92 -15.65 16.63 18.09
N LYS A 93 -16.40 15.57 18.44
CA LYS A 93 -17.43 15.64 19.47
C LYS A 93 -16.84 15.97 20.84
N ALA A 94 -15.66 15.49 21.14
CA ALA A 94 -14.95 15.74 22.38
C ALA A 94 -14.61 17.23 22.59
N GLY A 95 -14.27 17.95 21.53
CA GLY A 95 -13.90 19.37 21.60
C GLY A 95 -14.96 20.31 22.18
N VAL A 96 -16.22 19.85 22.29
CA VAL A 96 -17.33 20.62 22.88
C VAL A 96 -17.45 20.43 24.38
N TYR A 97 -17.05 19.27 24.93
CA TYR A 97 -17.25 18.88 26.34
C TYR A 97 -15.96 18.45 27.06
N GLY A 98 -14.78 18.66 26.48
CA GLY A 98 -13.51 18.14 26.96
C GLY A 98 -13.12 16.83 26.23
N ASN A 99 -11.82 16.50 26.22
CA ASN A 99 -11.32 15.30 25.51
C ASN A 99 -11.66 14.03 26.31
N PRO A 100 -12.52 13.12 25.81
CA PRO A 100 -12.79 11.85 26.48
C PRO A 100 -11.63 10.88 26.20
N TRP A 101 -10.54 11.06 26.91
CA TRP A 101 -9.33 10.25 26.75
C TRP A 101 -9.60 8.76 26.96
N GLU A 102 -10.56 8.41 27.80
CA GLU A 102 -11.04 7.05 28.04
C GLU A 102 -11.61 6.35 26.79
N LEU A 103 -12.10 7.12 25.80
CA LEU A 103 -12.57 6.59 24.52
C LEU A 103 -11.53 6.71 23.42
N ILE A 104 -10.75 7.78 23.43
CA ILE A 104 -9.75 8.05 22.40
C ILE A 104 -8.61 7.03 22.46
N PHE A 105 -8.02 6.77 23.63
CA PHE A 105 -6.89 5.84 23.76
C PHE A 105 -7.22 4.42 23.33
N PRO A 106 -8.30 3.77 23.78
CA PRO A 106 -8.66 2.44 23.31
C PRO A 106 -8.93 2.40 21.80
N SER A 107 -9.57 3.43 21.25
CA SER A 107 -9.86 3.51 19.80
C SER A 107 -8.59 3.61 18.97
N VAL A 108 -7.62 4.40 19.41
CA VAL A 108 -6.29 4.49 18.77
C VAL A 108 -5.58 3.14 18.82
N LEU A 109 -5.55 2.47 19.97
CA LEU A 109 -4.94 1.15 20.11
C LEU A 109 -5.57 0.14 19.16
N VAL A 110 -6.90 0.07 19.10
CA VAL A 110 -7.61 -0.83 18.17
C VAL A 110 -7.28 -0.50 16.72
N THR A 111 -7.13 0.77 16.37
CA THR A 111 -6.78 1.20 15.00
C THR A 111 -5.33 0.86 14.62
N ILE A 112 -4.41 0.83 15.58
CA ILE A 112 -2.98 0.54 15.33
C ILE A 112 -2.73 -0.97 15.20
N ILE A 113 -3.44 -1.82 15.93
CA ILE A 113 -3.20 -3.27 15.96
C ILE A 113 -3.16 -3.91 14.56
N PRO A 114 -4.15 -3.69 13.65
CA PRO A 114 -4.12 -4.29 12.32
C PRO A 114 -2.89 -3.88 11.51
N ILE A 115 -2.46 -2.62 11.61
CA ILE A 115 -1.26 -2.14 10.92
C ILE A 115 -0.01 -2.84 11.43
N ILE A 116 0.13 -2.98 12.75
CA ILE A 116 1.27 -3.70 13.35
C ILE A 116 1.30 -5.14 12.87
N ILE A 117 0.15 -5.81 12.84
CA ILE A 117 0.03 -7.19 12.34
C ILE A 117 0.48 -7.26 10.88
N VAL A 118 -0.05 -6.41 10.01
CA VAL A 118 0.34 -6.35 8.58
C VAL A 118 1.83 -6.08 8.44
N PHE A 119 2.38 -5.12 9.19
CA PHE A 119 3.80 -4.80 9.17
C PHE A 119 4.68 -5.98 9.59
N LEU A 120 4.35 -6.67 10.69
CA LEU A 120 5.12 -7.82 11.18
C LEU A 120 5.19 -8.96 10.15
N PHE A 121 4.11 -9.21 9.41
CA PHE A 121 4.09 -10.22 8.35
C PHE A 121 4.86 -9.79 7.10
N LEU A 122 4.83 -8.51 6.76
CA LEU A 122 5.34 -7.99 5.48
C LEU A 122 6.75 -7.38 5.58
N GLN A 123 7.26 -7.04 6.78
CA GLN A 123 8.57 -6.42 6.99
C GLN A 123 9.72 -7.19 6.31
N LYS A 124 9.65 -8.53 6.28
CA LYS A 124 10.67 -9.36 5.62
C LYS A 124 10.79 -9.12 4.10
N TYR A 125 9.70 -8.69 3.46
CA TYR A 125 9.71 -8.39 2.03
C TYR A 125 10.23 -6.98 1.75
N ILE A 126 9.98 -6.02 2.66
CA ILE A 126 10.51 -4.65 2.55
C ILE A 126 12.05 -4.69 2.62
N MET A 127 12.60 -5.41 3.59
CA MET A 127 14.05 -5.51 3.76
C MET A 127 14.74 -6.12 2.53
N LYS A 128 14.17 -7.15 1.91
CA LYS A 128 14.72 -7.74 0.68
C LYS A 128 14.71 -6.75 -0.49
N GLY A 129 13.61 -6.03 -0.71
CA GLY A 129 13.51 -5.06 -1.81
C GLY A 129 14.46 -3.87 -1.67
N VAL A 130 14.72 -3.41 -0.43
CA VAL A 130 15.65 -2.31 -0.17
C VAL A 130 17.10 -2.74 -0.32
N VAL A 131 17.46 -3.94 0.18
CA VAL A 131 18.83 -4.47 0.10
C VAL A 131 19.20 -4.77 -1.36
N ASP A 132 18.33 -5.42 -2.12
CA ASP A 132 18.57 -5.74 -3.53
C ASP A 132 18.69 -4.47 -4.41
N GLY A 133 18.03 -3.37 -4.01
CA GLY A 133 18.15 -2.07 -4.68
C GLY A 133 19.41 -1.28 -4.30
N ALA A 134 19.93 -1.47 -3.09
CA ALA A 134 21.10 -0.73 -2.57
C ALA A 134 22.45 -1.38 -2.96
N VAL A 135 22.48 -2.68 -3.27
CA VAL A 135 23.71 -3.44 -3.61
C VAL A 135 24.08 -3.33 -5.09
N LYS A 136 23.27 -2.69 -5.93
CA LYS A 136 23.51 -2.47 -7.37
C LYS A 136 24.16 -1.12 -7.69
N GLN A 137 24.95 -0.56 -6.75
CA GLN A 137 25.90 0.53 -7.07
C GLN A 137 27.31 0.01 -7.14
#